data_2fd2a6615e037bf0ab5f83fa7ba69b2c
#
_entry.id   2fd2a6615e037bf0ab5f83fa7ba69b2c
#
_cell.length_a   1.000
_cell.length_b   1.000
_cell.length_c   1.000
_cell.angle_alpha   90.00
_cell.angle_beta   90.00
_cell.angle_gamma   90.00
#
_symmetry.space_group_name_H-M   'P 1'
#
loop_
_entity.id
_entity.type
_entity.pdbx_description
1 polymer ?
#
loop_
_entity_poly.entity_id
_entity_poly.type
_entity_poly.pdbx_seq_one_letter_code
_entity_poly.pdbx_strand_id
1 'polypeptide(L)'
;MTSSTSNSKPEASSVDHLEKKVEMTEQQEDCQNAKERRRVGLYALICGGLTIIISMGLVNAGIAGLRYTSLNPFSIQRIQTAADNLDVALSLPEDESREVVFVLGSSLIHFGFSPDQFDDQLNKAGKPTLSYNFGFGNADPSIHLKFARKLARTYAEHPGRVDRVIYEFAPHGATRRRAETTGQLDHATTAVLSDWSDIGETFLNDPEEAFALINTRVFRSGVPAEAITHMLSMPIKVAEIQGAVKDQPEPEPMDNLGWDLFNQLRVDWADSIPFGGWSAEYRGGFPTTASDKAISLSTEVMRRMQDPVRMEATRQQRISCCDMLDLEMDPNMVANVIQTIRYAQSIANDVDIVIMPLNQDIVTISPSGQENFAKALAEVVAATGVDVIDIYKEPYLGLEYFFDVDHYTFFKGRSKVTSMMADKYVMPSADGSQVTDVSVTH
;
A
#
# COMPACT_ATOMS: atom_id res chain seq x y z
N MET A 1 -19.30 -121.74 8.36
CA MET A 1 -18.36 -120.91 9.10
C MET A 1 -17.86 -119.81 8.17
N THR A 2 -18.50 -118.68 8.16
CA THR A 2 -18.08 -117.53 7.33
C THR A 2 -18.06 -116.31 8.26
N SER A 3 -16.89 -115.79 8.52
CA SER A 3 -16.63 -114.57 9.29
C SER A 3 -16.83 -113.37 8.44
N SER A 4 -17.76 -112.49 8.85
CA SER A 4 -18.01 -111.24 8.23
C SER A 4 -17.22 -110.19 9.02
N THR A 5 -16.25 -109.51 8.42
CA THR A 5 -15.55 -108.37 8.93
C THR A 5 -16.21 -107.11 8.37
N SER A 6 -16.84 -106.34 9.23
CA SER A 6 -17.34 -105.04 8.90
C SER A 6 -16.24 -103.95 8.98
N ASN A 7 -15.97 -103.36 7.86
CA ASN A 7 -15.04 -102.24 7.76
C ASN A 7 -15.86 -100.91 8.00
N SER A 8 -15.66 -100.30 9.14
CA SER A 8 -16.15 -98.94 9.40
C SER A 8 -15.10 -97.96 8.86
N LYS A 9 -15.55 -97.15 7.84
CA LYS A 9 -14.77 -96.02 7.38
C LYS A 9 -14.85 -94.90 8.45
N PRO A 10 -13.71 -94.27 8.76
CA PRO A 10 -13.75 -93.13 9.68
C PRO A 10 -14.35 -91.88 9.02
N GLU A 11 -15.08 -91.17 9.84
CA GLU A 11 -15.70 -89.86 9.53
C GLU A 11 -14.68 -88.77 9.22
N ALA A 12 -14.34 -88.59 7.93
CA ALA A 12 -13.53 -87.47 7.45
C ALA A 12 -14.30 -86.14 7.24
N SER A 13 -15.61 -86.13 7.56
CA SER A 13 -16.53 -85.02 7.26
C SER A 13 -16.58 -83.93 8.34
N SER A 14 -16.15 -84.21 9.59
CA SER A 14 -16.32 -83.22 10.68
C SER A 14 -15.13 -82.26 10.82
N VAL A 15 -13.92 -82.67 10.38
CA VAL A 15 -12.72 -81.83 10.47
C VAL A 15 -12.73 -80.75 9.39
N ASP A 16 -13.13 -81.10 8.17
CA ASP A 16 -13.23 -80.17 7.05
C ASP A 16 -14.24 -79.05 7.30
N HIS A 17 -15.35 -79.36 8.05
CA HIS A 17 -16.36 -78.35 8.43
C HIS A 17 -15.87 -77.36 9.51
N LEU A 18 -15.00 -77.85 10.43
CA LEU A 18 -14.41 -77.04 11.47
C LEU A 18 -13.32 -76.11 10.89
N GLU A 19 -12.45 -76.61 9.99
CA GLU A 19 -11.42 -75.79 9.33
C GLU A 19 -12.05 -74.67 8.48
N LYS A 20 -13.09 -74.98 7.69
CA LYS A 20 -13.81 -73.94 6.92
C LYS A 20 -14.51 -72.93 7.80
N LYS A 21 -15.00 -73.29 8.95
CA LYS A 21 -15.63 -72.37 9.90
C LYS A 21 -14.60 -71.45 10.57
N VAL A 22 -13.44 -71.95 10.88
CA VAL A 22 -12.32 -71.13 11.41
C VAL A 22 -11.81 -70.16 10.32
N GLU A 23 -11.56 -70.62 9.07
CA GLU A 23 -11.16 -69.74 7.97
C GLU A 23 -12.21 -68.65 7.66
N MET A 24 -13.50 -68.97 7.72
CA MET A 24 -14.56 -67.95 7.51
C MET A 24 -14.61 -66.94 8.70
N THR A 25 -14.28 -67.36 9.91
CA THR A 25 -14.28 -66.45 11.05
C THR A 25 -13.06 -65.52 11.01
N GLU A 26 -11.88 -66.06 10.66
CA GLU A 26 -10.65 -65.23 10.43
C GLU A 26 -10.82 -64.24 9.28
N GLN A 27 -11.39 -64.66 8.13
CA GLN A 27 -11.70 -63.73 7.04
C GLN A 27 -12.70 -62.67 7.42
N GLN A 28 -13.65 -62.96 8.29
CA GLN A 28 -14.66 -62.01 8.74
C GLN A 28 -14.07 -61.00 9.73
N GLU A 29 -13.16 -61.44 10.63
CA GLU A 29 -12.38 -60.60 11.53
C GLU A 29 -11.41 -59.69 10.78
N ASP A 30 -10.72 -60.20 9.77
CA ASP A 30 -9.81 -59.42 8.92
C ASP A 30 -10.58 -58.34 8.14
N CYS A 31 -11.75 -58.68 7.62
CA CYS A 31 -12.61 -57.73 6.91
C CYS A 31 -13.16 -56.62 7.85
N GLN A 32 -13.52 -56.98 9.08
CA GLN A 32 -13.94 -55.99 10.11
C GLN A 32 -12.76 -55.10 10.54
N ASN A 33 -11.61 -55.67 10.79
CA ASN A 33 -10.40 -54.93 11.13
C ASN A 33 -9.97 -53.99 10.00
N ALA A 34 -10.09 -54.41 8.74
CA ALA A 34 -9.80 -53.56 7.59
C ALA A 34 -10.79 -52.41 7.47
N LYS A 35 -12.10 -52.62 7.76
CA LYS A 35 -13.11 -51.54 7.78
C LYS A 35 -12.87 -50.56 8.92
N GLU A 36 -12.51 -51.03 10.09
CA GLU A 36 -12.17 -50.14 11.24
C GLU A 36 -10.90 -49.34 10.97
N ARG A 37 -9.84 -49.94 10.44
CA ARG A 37 -8.62 -49.22 10.03
C ARG A 37 -8.93 -48.12 9.00
N ARG A 38 -9.78 -48.39 8.00
CA ARG A 38 -10.22 -47.39 7.02
C ARG A 38 -11.03 -46.25 7.68
N ARG A 39 -11.92 -46.55 8.64
CA ARG A 39 -12.67 -45.54 9.40
C ARG A 39 -11.76 -44.68 10.24
N VAL A 40 -10.86 -45.29 11.00
CA VAL A 40 -9.87 -44.57 11.81
C VAL A 40 -8.97 -43.69 10.94
N GLY A 41 -8.49 -44.19 9.80
CA GLY A 41 -7.74 -43.40 8.83
C GLY A 41 -8.53 -42.23 8.26
N LEU A 42 -9.81 -42.43 7.94
CA LEU A 42 -10.66 -41.36 7.46
C LEU A 42 -10.93 -40.28 8.54
N TYR A 43 -11.20 -40.71 9.78
CA TYR A 43 -11.35 -39.77 10.90
C TYR A 43 -10.04 -39.00 11.18
N ALA A 44 -8.91 -39.65 11.13
CA ALA A 44 -7.61 -38.99 11.29
C ALA A 44 -7.36 -37.93 10.21
N LEU A 45 -7.71 -38.23 8.94
CA LEU A 45 -7.62 -37.26 7.83
C LEU A 45 -8.57 -36.09 8.00
N ILE A 46 -9.83 -36.35 8.41
CA ILE A 46 -10.84 -35.31 8.66
C ILE A 46 -10.41 -34.44 9.82
N CYS A 47 -10.02 -35.02 10.94
CA CYS A 47 -9.57 -34.26 12.13
C CYS A 47 -8.30 -33.47 11.82
N GLY A 48 -7.33 -34.08 11.13
CA GLY A 48 -6.12 -33.40 10.67
C GLY A 48 -6.42 -32.22 9.75
N GLY A 49 -7.29 -32.44 8.75
CA GLY A 49 -7.73 -31.38 7.85
C GLY A 49 -8.45 -30.26 8.56
N LEU A 50 -9.38 -30.57 9.48
CA LEU A 50 -10.08 -29.58 10.30
C LEU A 50 -9.12 -28.80 11.20
N THR A 51 -8.15 -29.48 11.83
CA THR A 51 -7.15 -28.81 12.67
C THR A 51 -6.33 -27.83 11.86
N ILE A 52 -5.89 -28.19 10.66
CA ILE A 52 -5.16 -27.29 9.75
C ILE A 52 -6.03 -26.08 9.39
N ILE A 53 -7.29 -26.29 8.97
CA ILE A 53 -8.20 -25.21 8.58
C ILE A 53 -8.46 -24.26 9.76
N ILE A 54 -8.71 -24.79 10.95
CA ILE A 54 -8.95 -23.97 12.15
C ILE A 54 -7.68 -23.20 12.53
N SER A 55 -6.52 -23.84 12.53
CA SER A 55 -5.24 -23.18 12.83
C SER A 55 -4.94 -22.06 11.82
N MET A 56 -5.16 -22.30 10.53
CA MET A 56 -5.03 -21.29 9.48
C MET A 56 -6.03 -20.14 9.70
N GLY A 57 -7.27 -20.43 10.05
CA GLY A 57 -8.28 -19.43 10.37
C GLY A 57 -7.88 -18.54 11.55
N LEU A 58 -7.34 -19.13 12.61
CA LEU A 58 -6.86 -18.39 13.78
C LEU A 58 -5.63 -17.53 13.46
N VAL A 59 -4.68 -18.06 12.69
CA VAL A 59 -3.50 -17.30 12.25
C VAL A 59 -3.92 -16.12 11.37
N ASN A 60 -4.81 -16.36 10.39
CA ASN A 60 -5.32 -15.29 9.53
C ASN A 60 -6.08 -14.22 10.34
N ALA A 61 -6.91 -14.62 11.29
CA ALA A 61 -7.62 -13.68 12.17
C ALA A 61 -6.65 -12.85 13.02
N GLY A 62 -5.59 -13.47 13.53
CA GLY A 62 -4.53 -12.78 14.27
C GLY A 62 -3.78 -11.76 13.39
N ILE A 63 -3.36 -12.16 12.18
CA ILE A 63 -2.70 -11.28 11.21
C ILE A 63 -3.64 -10.14 10.79
N ALA A 64 -4.91 -10.42 10.50
CA ALA A 64 -5.90 -9.41 10.17
C ALA A 64 -6.09 -8.40 11.31
N GLY A 65 -6.07 -8.85 12.57
CA GLY A 65 -6.08 -7.96 13.72
C GLY A 65 -4.85 -7.07 13.80
N LEU A 66 -3.65 -7.62 13.59
CA LEU A 66 -2.39 -6.86 13.59
C LEU A 66 -2.32 -5.84 12.43
N ARG A 67 -2.96 -6.11 11.30
CA ARG A 67 -3.02 -5.22 10.14
C ARG A 67 -3.48 -3.80 10.49
N TYR A 68 -4.40 -3.68 11.42
CA TYR A 68 -4.99 -2.40 11.84
C TYR A 68 -4.28 -1.77 13.04
N THR A 69 -3.18 -2.36 13.50
CA THR A 69 -2.37 -1.79 14.57
C THR A 69 -1.26 -0.91 14.02
N SER A 70 -0.76 -0.01 14.86
CA SER A 70 0.43 0.81 14.59
C SER A 70 1.72 0.00 14.37
N LEU A 71 1.70 -1.30 14.63
CA LEU A 71 2.83 -2.20 14.38
C LEU A 71 3.02 -2.52 12.90
N ASN A 72 1.98 -2.40 12.08
CA ASN A 72 2.08 -2.62 10.64
C ASN A 72 3.00 -1.57 9.99
N PRO A 73 3.94 -1.95 9.09
CA PRO A 73 4.77 -0.98 8.39
C PRO A 73 3.92 0.10 7.72
N PHE A 74 4.30 1.33 7.94
CA PHE A 74 3.47 2.48 7.56
C PHE A 74 3.10 2.51 6.06
N SER A 75 4.05 2.29 5.17
CA SER A 75 3.77 2.24 3.74
C SER A 75 2.73 1.17 3.40
N ILE A 76 2.86 -0.02 4.00
CA ILE A 76 1.94 -1.13 3.80
C ILE A 76 0.58 -0.82 4.43
N GLN A 77 0.55 -0.36 5.69
CA GLN A 77 -0.68 0.03 6.38
C GLN A 77 -1.43 1.09 5.58
N ARG A 78 -0.72 2.08 5.05
CA ARG A 78 -1.30 3.16 4.28
C ARG A 78 -1.96 2.67 3.00
N ILE A 79 -1.28 1.82 2.22
CA ILE A 79 -1.83 1.24 1.00
C ILE A 79 -3.03 0.33 1.32
N GLN A 80 -2.94 -0.47 2.39
CA GLN A 80 -4.03 -1.33 2.82
C GLN A 80 -5.26 -0.51 3.22
N THR A 81 -5.08 0.53 4.04
CA THR A 81 -6.17 1.40 4.47
C THR A 81 -6.80 2.13 3.29
N ALA A 82 -6.00 2.61 2.35
CA ALA A 82 -6.52 3.21 1.13
C ALA A 82 -7.28 2.20 0.25
N ALA A 83 -6.76 0.98 0.11
CA ALA A 83 -7.41 -0.09 -0.65
C ALA A 83 -8.73 -0.56 -0.02
N ASP A 84 -8.83 -0.53 1.31
CA ASP A 84 -10.06 -0.88 2.05
C ASP A 84 -11.12 0.23 1.99
N ASN A 85 -10.75 1.45 1.61
CA ASN A 85 -11.64 2.61 1.55
C ASN A 85 -11.75 3.20 0.12
N LEU A 86 -11.55 2.37 -0.89
CA LEU A 86 -11.70 2.81 -2.29
C LEU A 86 -13.11 3.27 -2.62
N ASP A 87 -14.11 2.70 -1.97
CA ASP A 87 -15.53 2.95 -2.18
C ASP A 87 -16.10 4.13 -1.38
N VAL A 88 -15.24 4.96 -0.77
CA VAL A 88 -15.68 6.07 0.11
C VAL A 88 -16.68 7.00 -0.55
N ALA A 89 -16.53 7.33 -1.84
CA ALA A 89 -17.49 8.17 -2.55
C ALA A 89 -18.80 7.44 -2.87
N LEU A 90 -18.81 6.09 -2.93
CA LEU A 90 -20.02 5.31 -3.11
C LEU A 90 -20.89 5.29 -1.85
N SER A 91 -20.30 5.50 -0.69
CA SER A 91 -21.00 5.58 0.59
C SER A 91 -21.68 6.94 0.84
N LEU A 92 -21.34 7.95 0.04
CA LEU A 92 -21.96 9.26 0.15
C LEU A 92 -23.42 9.24 -0.37
N PRO A 93 -24.30 10.15 0.12
CA PRO A 93 -25.64 10.33 -0.43
C PRO A 93 -25.64 10.54 -1.95
N GLU A 94 -26.70 10.14 -2.64
CA GLU A 94 -26.82 10.38 -4.09
C GLU A 94 -26.93 11.87 -4.44
N ASP A 95 -27.47 12.65 -3.51
CA ASP A 95 -27.62 14.11 -3.61
C ASP A 95 -26.45 14.89 -2.98
N GLU A 96 -25.27 14.26 -2.85
CA GLU A 96 -24.06 14.95 -2.37
C GLU A 96 -23.78 16.17 -3.26
N SER A 97 -23.74 17.34 -2.61
CA SER A 97 -23.61 18.63 -3.32
C SER A 97 -22.16 19.15 -3.32
N ARG A 98 -21.26 18.49 -2.59
CA ARG A 98 -19.85 18.85 -2.57
C ARG A 98 -19.12 18.17 -3.73
N GLU A 99 -18.17 18.87 -4.32
CA GLU A 99 -17.24 18.31 -5.29
C GLU A 99 -16.38 17.23 -4.60
N VAL A 100 -16.46 15.97 -5.04
CA VAL A 100 -15.67 14.86 -4.50
C VAL A 100 -14.33 14.80 -5.21
N VAL A 101 -13.24 15.03 -4.47
CA VAL A 101 -11.89 15.14 -5.00
C VAL A 101 -10.99 14.04 -4.45
N PHE A 102 -10.37 13.25 -5.33
CA PHE A 102 -9.33 12.28 -4.96
C PHE A 102 -7.96 12.82 -5.31
N VAL A 103 -7.04 12.85 -4.35
CA VAL A 103 -5.67 13.29 -4.57
C VAL A 103 -4.75 12.07 -4.50
N LEU A 104 -4.22 11.67 -5.65
CA LEU A 104 -3.36 10.49 -5.82
C LEU A 104 -1.89 10.91 -5.93
N GLY A 105 -1.00 10.16 -5.34
CA GLY A 105 0.42 10.43 -5.48
C GLY A 105 1.33 9.64 -4.55
N SER A 106 2.55 10.10 -4.49
CA SER A 106 3.62 9.53 -3.69
C SER A 106 3.58 10.00 -2.22
N SER A 107 4.71 9.86 -1.53
CA SER A 107 4.92 10.46 -0.20
C SER A 107 4.77 11.98 -0.20
N LEU A 108 4.99 12.67 -1.31
CA LEU A 108 4.79 14.11 -1.40
C LEU A 108 3.32 14.49 -1.15
N ILE A 109 2.38 13.77 -1.74
CA ILE A 109 0.94 13.94 -1.44
C ILE A 109 0.63 13.46 -0.04
N HIS A 110 1.14 12.29 0.35
CA HIS A 110 0.86 11.75 1.68
C HIS A 110 1.20 12.76 2.80
N PHE A 111 2.38 13.37 2.72
CA PHE A 111 2.85 14.34 3.72
C PHE A 111 2.41 15.79 3.43
N GLY A 112 2.21 16.14 2.18
CA GLY A 112 1.96 17.51 1.74
C GLY A 112 0.51 17.91 1.59
N PHE A 113 -0.42 16.98 1.55
CA PHE A 113 -1.83 17.27 1.33
C PHE A 113 -2.68 17.02 2.59
N SER A 114 -3.43 18.03 3.02
CA SER A 114 -4.41 17.98 4.09
C SER A 114 -5.82 18.16 3.53
N PRO A 115 -6.65 17.08 3.48
CA PRO A 115 -8.02 17.18 3.00
C PRO A 115 -8.84 18.26 3.72
N ASP A 116 -8.79 18.29 5.05
CA ASP A 116 -9.57 19.24 5.85
C ASP A 116 -9.23 20.70 5.53
N GLN A 117 -7.94 21.00 5.39
CA GLN A 117 -7.50 22.35 5.09
C GLN A 117 -7.84 22.75 3.65
N PHE A 118 -7.69 21.83 2.70
CA PHE A 118 -8.03 22.05 1.29
C PHE A 118 -9.52 22.35 1.14
N ASP A 119 -10.37 21.51 1.73
CA ASP A 119 -11.81 21.65 1.68
C ASP A 119 -12.26 22.95 2.39
N ASP A 120 -11.71 23.28 3.54
CA ASP A 120 -12.02 24.49 4.29
C ASP A 120 -11.73 25.77 3.45
N GLN A 121 -10.61 25.79 2.73
CA GLN A 121 -10.26 26.91 1.86
C GLN A 121 -11.20 27.02 0.65
N LEU A 122 -11.53 25.91 -0.01
CA LEU A 122 -12.44 25.90 -1.14
C LEU A 122 -13.88 26.20 -0.72
N ASN A 123 -14.32 25.65 0.40
CA ASN A 123 -15.63 25.97 0.98
C ASN A 123 -15.78 27.47 1.28
N LYS A 124 -14.77 28.11 1.86
CA LYS A 124 -14.74 29.57 2.10
C LYS A 124 -14.79 30.39 0.81
N ALA A 125 -14.27 29.84 -0.29
CA ALA A 125 -14.33 30.43 -1.62
C ALA A 125 -15.66 30.15 -2.36
N GLY A 126 -16.62 29.47 -1.73
CA GLY A 126 -17.91 29.15 -2.33
C GLY A 126 -17.89 27.92 -3.24
N LYS A 127 -16.85 27.05 -3.11
CA LYS A 127 -16.72 25.78 -3.82
C LYS A 127 -16.78 24.63 -2.80
N PRO A 128 -17.98 24.15 -2.43
CA PRO A 128 -18.12 23.06 -1.47
C PRO A 128 -17.39 21.81 -1.95
N THR A 129 -16.41 21.36 -1.19
CA THR A 129 -15.51 20.28 -1.57
C THR A 129 -15.40 19.21 -0.48
N LEU A 130 -15.17 17.98 -0.88
CA LEU A 130 -14.87 16.85 -0.02
C LEU A 130 -13.71 16.06 -0.64
N SER A 131 -12.52 16.27 -0.13
CA SER A 131 -11.31 15.65 -0.69
C SER A 131 -10.80 14.49 0.13
N TYR A 132 -10.05 13.60 -0.53
CA TYR A 132 -9.43 12.41 0.06
C TYR A 132 -7.97 12.31 -0.35
N ASN A 133 -7.09 11.98 0.61
CA ASN A 133 -5.66 11.82 0.37
C ASN A 133 -5.31 10.35 0.09
N PHE A 134 -5.07 10.00 -1.16
CA PHE A 134 -4.57 8.70 -1.62
C PHE A 134 -3.07 8.73 -1.96
N GLY A 135 -2.28 9.51 -1.23
CA GLY A 135 -0.82 9.48 -1.34
C GLY A 135 -0.21 8.29 -0.59
N PHE A 136 0.84 7.70 -1.14
CA PHE A 136 1.51 6.52 -0.59
C PHE A 136 3.01 6.76 -0.44
N GLY A 137 3.56 6.44 0.73
CA GLY A 137 5.00 6.51 0.94
C GLY A 137 5.75 5.55 -0.01
N ASN A 138 6.79 6.07 -0.62
CA ASN A 138 7.68 5.33 -1.53
C ASN A 138 6.99 4.75 -2.79
N ALA A 139 5.82 5.25 -3.16
CA ALA A 139 5.14 4.86 -4.38
C ALA A 139 5.79 5.49 -5.63
N ASP A 140 5.79 4.74 -6.70
CA ASP A 140 6.19 5.16 -8.04
C ASP A 140 5.03 4.95 -9.03
N PRO A 141 5.18 5.31 -10.30
CA PRO A 141 4.12 5.15 -11.28
C PRO A 141 3.61 3.72 -11.48
N SER A 142 4.40 2.69 -11.18
CA SER A 142 3.93 1.29 -11.27
C SER A 142 2.92 0.97 -10.17
N ILE A 143 3.17 1.46 -8.97
CA ILE A 143 2.27 1.34 -7.82
C ILE A 143 1.01 2.17 -8.04
N HIS A 144 1.16 3.41 -8.52
CA HIS A 144 0.04 4.28 -8.84
C HIS A 144 -0.88 3.64 -9.89
N LEU A 145 -0.32 3.01 -10.92
CA LEU A 145 -1.07 2.30 -11.95
C LEU A 145 -1.92 1.16 -11.37
N LYS A 146 -1.33 0.33 -10.50
CA LYS A 146 -2.07 -0.77 -9.85
C LYS A 146 -3.22 -0.24 -9.00
N PHE A 147 -2.97 0.83 -8.26
CA PHE A 147 -4.00 1.48 -7.44
C PHE A 147 -5.11 2.09 -8.30
N ALA A 148 -4.77 2.85 -9.35
CA ALA A 148 -5.73 3.46 -10.25
C ALA A 148 -6.58 2.43 -11.00
N ARG A 149 -5.99 1.30 -11.42
CA ARG A 149 -6.72 0.17 -12.00
C ARG A 149 -7.77 -0.38 -11.03
N LYS A 150 -7.39 -0.57 -9.77
CA LYS A 150 -8.31 -1.05 -8.73
C LYS A 150 -9.41 -0.04 -8.46
N LEU A 151 -9.06 1.24 -8.37
CA LEU A 151 -10.01 2.33 -8.22
C LEU A 151 -11.01 2.36 -9.40
N ALA A 152 -10.53 2.29 -10.64
CA ALA A 152 -11.37 2.26 -11.83
C ALA A 152 -12.36 1.07 -11.83
N ARG A 153 -11.95 -0.10 -11.35
CA ARG A 153 -12.85 -1.25 -11.19
C ARG A 153 -13.93 -1.01 -10.13
N THR A 154 -13.57 -0.36 -9.03
CA THR A 154 -14.52 -0.02 -7.95
C THR A 154 -15.62 0.90 -8.45
N TYR A 155 -15.30 1.86 -9.31
CA TYR A 155 -16.24 2.86 -9.83
C TYR A 155 -16.82 2.54 -11.22
N ALA A 156 -16.51 1.38 -11.79
CA ALA A 156 -16.92 1.04 -13.17
C ALA A 156 -18.43 1.15 -13.43
N GLU A 157 -19.26 0.83 -12.42
CA GLU A 157 -20.72 0.88 -12.51
C GLU A 157 -21.30 2.22 -11.98
N HIS A 158 -20.45 3.13 -11.54
CA HIS A 158 -20.81 4.38 -10.87
C HIS A 158 -20.05 5.60 -11.44
N PRO A 159 -20.13 5.85 -12.75
CA PRO A 159 -19.44 6.99 -13.35
C PRO A 159 -19.98 8.32 -12.78
N GLY A 160 -19.10 9.28 -12.55
CA GLY A 160 -19.46 10.59 -12.04
C GLY A 160 -19.66 10.67 -10.51
N ARG A 161 -19.32 9.62 -9.75
CA ARG A 161 -19.30 9.70 -8.27
C ARG A 161 -18.05 10.39 -7.73
N VAL A 162 -17.04 10.55 -8.54
CA VAL A 162 -15.85 11.35 -8.29
C VAL A 162 -15.85 12.50 -9.27
N ASP A 163 -15.83 13.72 -8.77
CA ASP A 163 -15.85 14.90 -9.64
C ASP A 163 -14.46 15.18 -10.20
N ARG A 164 -13.42 15.03 -9.36
CA ARG A 164 -12.05 15.37 -9.76
C ARG A 164 -11.03 14.39 -9.20
N VAL A 165 -10.03 14.08 -10.01
CA VAL A 165 -8.80 13.44 -9.56
C VAL A 165 -7.61 14.37 -9.79
N ILE A 166 -6.85 14.63 -8.73
CA ILE A 166 -5.56 15.34 -8.81
C ILE A 166 -4.47 14.31 -8.69
N TYR A 167 -3.67 14.14 -9.73
CA TYR A 167 -2.59 13.17 -9.76
C TYR A 167 -1.22 13.86 -9.67
N GLU A 168 -0.41 13.47 -8.68
CA GLU A 168 0.97 13.95 -8.56
C GLU A 168 1.88 13.26 -9.56
N PHE A 169 2.55 14.05 -10.38
CA PHE A 169 3.67 13.58 -11.19
C PHE A 169 4.98 14.09 -10.62
N ALA A 170 5.60 13.30 -9.71
CA ALA A 170 6.89 13.62 -9.13
C ALA A 170 8.00 13.46 -10.17
N PRO A 171 8.85 14.49 -10.41
CA PRO A 171 9.91 14.41 -11.40
C PRO A 171 10.82 13.19 -11.25
N HIS A 172 11.28 12.92 -10.03
CA HIS A 172 12.17 11.81 -9.72
C HIS A 172 11.48 10.44 -9.60
N GLY A 173 10.14 10.42 -9.61
CA GLY A 173 9.33 9.20 -9.48
C GLY A 173 9.36 8.29 -10.71
N ALA A 174 9.58 8.87 -11.91
CA ALA A 174 9.52 8.16 -13.18
C ALA A 174 10.90 7.99 -13.87
N THR A 175 11.99 8.11 -13.10
CA THR A 175 13.34 7.95 -13.65
C THR A 175 13.70 6.46 -13.82
N ARG A 176 14.63 6.18 -14.74
CA ARG A 176 15.18 4.83 -14.95
C ARG A 176 15.79 4.27 -13.67
N ARG A 177 16.52 5.11 -12.93
CA ARG A 177 17.14 4.70 -11.67
C ARG A 177 16.10 4.31 -10.63
N ARG A 178 14.98 5.05 -10.58
CA ARG A 178 13.86 4.72 -9.71
C ARG A 178 13.25 3.36 -10.09
N ALA A 179 13.02 3.11 -11.36
CA ALA A 179 12.51 1.84 -11.87
C ALA A 179 13.38 0.64 -11.44
N GLU A 180 14.70 0.78 -11.44
CA GLU A 180 15.64 -0.25 -11.02
C GLU A 180 15.62 -0.54 -9.50
N THR A 181 15.25 0.45 -8.68
CA THR A 181 15.37 0.36 -7.21
C THR A 181 14.08 -0.02 -6.48
N THR A 182 12.93 0.04 -7.14
CA THR A 182 11.62 -0.16 -6.48
C THR A 182 11.16 -1.60 -6.30
N GLY A 183 11.87 -2.58 -6.86
CA GLY A 183 11.42 -3.97 -6.93
C GLY A 183 10.95 -4.61 -5.60
N GLN A 184 11.52 -4.24 -4.45
CA GLN A 184 11.14 -4.85 -3.16
C GLN A 184 9.78 -4.36 -2.64
N LEU A 185 9.42 -3.10 -2.86
CA LEU A 185 8.13 -2.58 -2.42
C LEU A 185 7.00 -3.01 -3.36
N ASP A 186 7.33 -3.29 -4.60
CA ASP A 186 6.37 -3.69 -5.62
C ASP A 186 5.66 -4.99 -5.27
N HIS A 187 6.36 -6.00 -4.76
CA HIS A 187 5.76 -7.26 -4.31
C HIS A 187 4.74 -7.06 -3.18
N ALA A 188 5.11 -6.29 -2.15
CA ALA A 188 4.22 -6.03 -1.02
C ALA A 188 2.96 -5.27 -1.45
N THR A 189 3.12 -4.27 -2.32
CA THR A 189 2.02 -3.46 -2.86
C THR A 189 1.14 -4.27 -3.79
N THR A 190 1.74 -5.07 -4.67
CA THR A 190 1.02 -6.00 -5.54
C THR A 190 0.16 -6.95 -4.74
N ALA A 191 0.70 -7.51 -3.65
CA ALA A 191 -0.05 -8.40 -2.78
C ALA A 191 -1.28 -7.73 -2.14
N VAL A 192 -1.21 -6.44 -1.82
CA VAL A 192 -2.34 -5.67 -1.26
C VAL A 192 -3.34 -5.26 -2.33
N LEU A 193 -2.88 -4.80 -3.48
CA LEU A 193 -3.73 -4.20 -4.52
C LEU A 193 -4.32 -5.20 -5.51
N SER A 194 -3.69 -6.38 -5.73
CA SER A 194 -4.17 -7.37 -6.69
C SER A 194 -5.50 -7.98 -6.29
N ASP A 195 -6.40 -8.14 -7.23
CA ASP A 195 -7.63 -8.91 -7.10
C ASP A 195 -7.43 -10.34 -7.64
N TRP A 196 -8.43 -11.21 -7.46
CA TRP A 196 -8.37 -12.59 -7.97
C TRP A 196 -8.22 -12.66 -9.50
N SER A 197 -8.78 -11.67 -10.21
CA SER A 197 -8.60 -11.53 -11.66
C SER A 197 -7.15 -11.23 -12.04
N ASP A 198 -6.47 -10.37 -11.27
CA ASP A 198 -5.06 -10.04 -11.49
C ASP A 198 -4.15 -11.25 -11.25
N ILE A 199 -4.47 -12.07 -10.23
CA ILE A 199 -3.77 -13.33 -9.95
C ILE A 199 -3.91 -14.30 -11.13
N GLY A 200 -5.10 -14.38 -11.73
CA GLY A 200 -5.33 -15.19 -12.93
C GLY A 200 -4.48 -14.75 -14.13
N GLU A 201 -4.37 -13.45 -14.36
CA GLU A 201 -3.50 -12.86 -15.39
C GLU A 201 -2.01 -13.12 -15.09
N THR A 202 -1.60 -12.91 -13.84
CA THR A 202 -0.23 -13.16 -13.39
C THR A 202 0.14 -14.63 -13.55
N PHE A 203 -0.77 -15.56 -13.28
CA PHE A 203 -0.52 -17.00 -13.41
C PHE A 203 -0.11 -17.42 -14.83
N LEU A 204 -0.60 -16.72 -15.85
CA LEU A 204 -0.24 -17.00 -17.24
C LEU A 204 1.17 -16.52 -17.60
N ASN A 205 1.67 -15.49 -16.92
CA ASN A 205 2.93 -14.84 -17.22
C ASN A 205 4.04 -15.23 -16.24
N ASP A 206 3.71 -15.33 -14.96
CA ASP A 206 4.61 -15.68 -13.85
C ASP A 206 3.85 -16.52 -12.81
N PRO A 207 3.85 -17.86 -12.95
CA PRO A 207 3.19 -18.77 -12.01
C PRO A 207 3.73 -18.67 -10.58
N GLU A 208 5.03 -18.39 -10.40
CA GLU A 208 5.66 -18.30 -9.08
C GLU A 208 5.12 -17.08 -8.32
N GLU A 209 5.08 -15.93 -8.97
CA GLU A 209 4.48 -14.72 -8.42
C GLU A 209 2.99 -14.94 -8.11
N ALA A 210 2.23 -15.56 -9.01
CA ALA A 210 0.82 -15.87 -8.76
C ALA A 210 0.62 -16.74 -7.51
N PHE A 211 1.47 -17.77 -7.31
CA PHE A 211 1.42 -18.58 -6.09
C PHE A 211 1.79 -17.77 -4.84
N ALA A 212 2.73 -16.85 -4.92
CA ALA A 212 3.08 -15.94 -3.82
C ALA A 212 1.89 -15.03 -3.45
N LEU A 213 1.18 -14.49 -4.44
CA LEU A 213 -0.03 -13.69 -4.25
C LEU A 213 -1.17 -14.51 -3.62
N ILE A 214 -1.42 -15.72 -4.12
CA ILE A 214 -2.42 -16.65 -3.55
C ILE A 214 -2.07 -16.93 -2.08
N ASN A 215 -0.81 -17.27 -1.80
CA ASN A 215 -0.34 -17.55 -0.45
C ASN A 215 -0.57 -16.34 0.48
N THR A 216 -0.23 -15.15 0.03
CA THR A 216 -0.44 -13.92 0.82
C THR A 216 -1.92 -13.68 1.11
N ARG A 217 -2.82 -13.90 0.15
CA ARG A 217 -4.26 -13.71 0.34
C ARG A 217 -4.92 -14.78 1.19
N VAL A 218 -4.60 -16.05 0.93
CA VAL A 218 -5.26 -17.18 1.60
C VAL A 218 -4.76 -17.38 3.02
N PHE A 219 -3.43 -17.22 3.23
CA PHE A 219 -2.80 -17.58 4.51
C PHE A 219 -2.35 -16.40 5.35
N ARG A 220 -2.37 -15.17 4.81
CA ARG A 220 -1.86 -13.98 5.49
C ARG A 220 -2.78 -12.77 5.39
N SER A 221 -4.05 -12.98 5.06
CA SER A 221 -5.06 -11.90 4.98
C SER A 221 -4.62 -10.69 4.13
N GLY A 222 -3.85 -10.94 3.06
CA GLY A 222 -3.29 -9.88 2.22
C GLY A 222 -2.07 -9.16 2.82
N VAL A 223 -1.52 -9.64 3.93
CA VAL A 223 -0.34 -9.03 4.57
C VAL A 223 0.94 -9.70 4.06
N PRO A 224 1.90 -8.95 3.48
CA PRO A 224 3.19 -9.48 3.04
C PRO A 224 4.02 -10.06 4.19
N ALA A 225 4.89 -11.02 3.90
CA ALA A 225 5.73 -11.67 4.93
C ALA A 225 6.66 -10.67 5.63
N GLU A 226 7.19 -9.72 4.87
CA GLU A 226 8.08 -8.66 5.36
C GLU A 226 7.35 -7.78 6.39
N ALA A 227 6.08 -7.46 6.13
CA ALA A 227 5.25 -6.70 7.06
C ALA A 227 5.01 -7.47 8.36
N ILE A 228 4.75 -8.79 8.29
CA ILE A 228 4.56 -9.63 9.48
C ILE A 228 5.85 -9.63 10.32
N THR A 229 7.01 -9.83 9.70
CA THR A 229 8.31 -9.78 10.38
C THR A 229 8.53 -8.44 11.06
N HIS A 230 8.21 -7.35 10.39
CA HIS A 230 8.30 -5.99 10.96
C HIS A 230 7.37 -5.83 12.17
N MET A 231 6.09 -6.23 12.05
CA MET A 231 5.13 -6.15 13.16
C MET A 231 5.61 -6.88 14.41
N LEU A 232 6.23 -8.04 14.23
CA LEU A 232 6.75 -8.84 15.34
C LEU A 232 7.99 -8.22 15.99
N SER A 233 8.81 -7.48 15.24
CA SER A 233 10.03 -6.83 15.74
C SER A 233 9.80 -5.44 16.33
N MET A 234 8.72 -4.74 15.95
CA MET A 234 8.46 -3.35 16.36
C MET A 234 8.41 -3.13 17.87
N PRO A 235 7.77 -3.98 18.70
CA PRO A 235 7.75 -3.74 20.15
C PRO A 235 9.15 -3.67 20.76
N ILE A 236 10.10 -4.49 20.25
CA ILE A 236 11.50 -4.50 20.69
C ILE A 236 12.19 -3.20 20.26
N LYS A 237 12.03 -2.81 18.98
CA LYS A 237 12.57 -1.56 18.44
C LYS A 237 12.06 -0.33 19.18
N VAL A 238 10.77 -0.26 19.45
CA VAL A 238 10.19 0.87 20.21
C VAL A 238 10.81 0.99 21.59
N ALA A 239 11.01 -0.12 22.30
CA ALA A 239 11.67 -0.12 23.60
C ALA A 239 13.14 0.33 23.52
N GLU A 240 13.88 -0.12 22.50
CA GLU A 240 15.26 0.29 22.23
C GLU A 240 15.35 1.79 21.92
N ILE A 241 14.47 2.32 21.08
CA ILE A 241 14.41 3.75 20.71
C ILE A 241 14.13 4.60 21.94
N GLN A 242 13.17 4.22 22.77
CA GLN A 242 12.84 4.94 24.00
C GLN A 242 14.02 4.99 24.98
N GLY A 243 14.79 3.90 25.06
CA GLY A 243 16.05 3.87 25.84
C GLY A 243 17.09 4.80 25.22
N ALA A 244 17.33 4.71 23.91
CA ALA A 244 18.33 5.52 23.22
C ALA A 244 18.02 7.03 23.29
N VAL A 245 16.75 7.43 23.14
CA VAL A 245 16.34 8.86 23.26
C VAL A 245 16.62 9.40 24.67
N LYS A 246 16.47 8.57 25.70
CA LYS A 246 16.71 8.98 27.08
C LYS A 246 18.20 9.18 27.37
N ASP A 247 19.05 8.36 26.81
CA ASP A 247 20.46 8.27 27.14
C ASP A 247 21.38 9.05 26.17
N GLN A 248 20.87 9.45 25.00
CA GLN A 248 21.63 10.19 23.98
C GLN A 248 20.93 11.51 23.62
N PRO A 249 21.19 12.59 24.36
CA PRO A 249 20.60 13.91 24.08
C PRO A 249 21.08 14.52 22.75
N GLU A 250 22.29 14.19 22.31
CA GLU A 250 22.86 14.67 21.03
C GLU A 250 22.90 13.52 19.99
N PRO A 251 22.27 13.68 18.83
CA PRO A 251 22.28 12.65 17.79
C PRO A 251 23.66 12.56 17.14
N GLU A 252 24.11 11.34 16.92
CA GLU A 252 25.21 11.11 15.99
C GLU A 252 24.73 11.42 14.56
N PRO A 253 25.52 12.17 13.78
CA PRO A 253 25.25 12.35 12.36
C PRO A 253 25.11 10.99 11.70
N MET A 254 24.11 10.80 10.84
CA MET A 254 23.86 9.55 10.14
C MET A 254 23.22 8.43 10.99
N ASP A 255 22.89 8.64 12.24
CA ASP A 255 22.13 7.66 12.99
C ASP A 255 20.71 7.48 12.38
N ASN A 256 20.10 6.32 12.58
CA ASN A 256 18.73 6.07 12.14
C ASN A 256 17.68 6.58 13.14
N LEU A 257 18.09 7.18 14.23
CA LEU A 257 17.22 7.57 15.34
C LEU A 257 16.17 8.61 14.90
N GLY A 258 16.49 9.49 13.93
CA GLY A 258 15.52 10.41 13.35
C GLY A 258 14.36 9.68 12.67
N TRP A 259 14.63 8.64 11.88
CA TRP A 259 13.60 7.80 11.27
C TRP A 259 12.85 6.95 12.30
N ASP A 260 13.53 6.49 13.32
CA ASP A 260 12.93 5.72 14.40
C ASP A 260 11.98 6.58 15.22
N LEU A 261 12.36 7.82 15.55
CA LEU A 261 11.48 8.80 16.20
C LEU A 261 10.30 9.19 15.31
N PHE A 262 10.53 9.33 14.02
CA PHE A 262 9.46 9.53 13.04
C PHE A 262 8.47 8.36 13.03
N ASN A 263 8.95 7.15 13.08
CA ASN A 263 8.09 5.96 13.20
C ASN A 263 7.34 5.94 14.55
N GLN A 264 7.97 6.36 15.64
CA GLN A 264 7.34 6.51 16.95
C GLN A 264 6.21 7.55 16.92
N LEU A 265 6.47 8.72 16.33
CA LEU A 265 5.48 9.77 16.15
C LEU A 265 4.25 9.25 15.37
N ARG A 266 4.49 8.41 14.38
CA ARG A 266 3.43 7.79 13.60
C ARG A 266 2.63 6.76 14.37
N VAL A 267 3.28 5.99 15.24
CA VAL A 267 2.60 5.09 16.18
C VAL A 267 1.68 5.90 17.11
N ASP A 268 2.20 6.97 17.67
CA ASP A 268 1.41 7.85 18.56
C ASP A 268 0.24 8.52 17.80
N TRP A 269 0.39 8.79 16.51
CA TRP A 269 -0.70 9.31 15.67
C TRP A 269 -1.66 8.23 15.19
N ALA A 270 -1.21 7.01 14.98
CA ALA A 270 -2.07 5.92 14.55
C ALA A 270 -3.20 5.65 15.55
N ASP A 271 -2.97 5.92 16.84
CA ASP A 271 -4.01 5.82 17.87
C ASP A 271 -5.15 6.84 17.65
N SER A 272 -4.92 7.91 16.91
CA SER A 272 -5.94 8.88 16.53
C SER A 272 -6.66 8.56 15.21
N ILE A 273 -6.18 7.54 14.46
CA ILE A 273 -6.82 7.09 13.22
C ILE A 273 -7.95 6.11 13.59
N PRO A 274 -9.18 6.32 13.13
CA PRO A 274 -10.28 5.43 13.43
C PRO A 274 -9.97 3.99 13.00
N PHE A 275 -10.21 3.05 13.92
CA PHE A 275 -10.07 1.63 13.64
C PHE A 275 -11.07 1.21 12.55
N GLY A 276 -10.55 0.75 11.43
CA GLY A 276 -11.36 0.11 10.38
C GLY A 276 -11.86 1.00 9.26
N GLY A 277 -11.44 2.26 9.15
CA GLY A 277 -11.86 3.00 7.96
C GLY A 277 -11.65 4.51 8.00
N TRP A 278 -11.86 5.12 6.87
CA TRP A 278 -11.94 6.56 6.74
C TRP A 278 -13.33 7.02 7.21
N SER A 279 -13.35 8.17 7.85
CA SER A 279 -14.57 8.81 8.35
C SER A 279 -14.67 10.22 7.78
N ALA A 280 -15.73 10.93 8.17
CA ALA A 280 -15.86 12.34 7.83
C ALA A 280 -14.70 13.19 8.38
N GLU A 281 -14.11 12.76 9.53
CA GLU A 281 -13.00 13.44 10.17
C GLU A 281 -11.64 12.95 9.70
N TYR A 282 -11.53 11.71 9.20
CA TYR A 282 -10.27 11.13 8.72
C TYR A 282 -10.40 10.65 7.27
N ARG A 283 -9.83 11.41 6.36
CA ARG A 283 -9.89 11.18 4.90
C ARG A 283 -8.52 10.91 4.29
N GLY A 284 -7.73 10.17 5.03
CA GLY A 284 -6.46 9.65 4.55
C GLY A 284 -5.25 10.56 4.73
N GLY A 285 -5.38 11.76 5.27
CA GLY A 285 -4.25 12.64 5.61
C GLY A 285 -3.66 12.34 6.99
N PHE A 286 -2.59 13.02 7.35
CA PHE A 286 -2.17 13.11 8.75
C PHE A 286 -3.16 13.98 9.52
N PRO A 287 -3.44 13.68 10.80
CA PRO A 287 -4.26 14.54 11.64
C PRO A 287 -3.76 15.99 11.66
N THR A 288 -4.66 16.93 11.55
CA THR A 288 -4.33 18.37 11.63
C THR A 288 -4.12 18.84 13.07
N THR A 289 -4.73 18.13 14.02
CA THR A 289 -4.57 18.35 15.44
C THR A 289 -3.61 17.32 16.03
N ALA A 290 -2.69 17.77 16.88
CA ALA A 290 -1.73 16.90 17.53
C ALA A 290 -1.69 17.16 19.03
N SER A 291 -1.44 16.10 19.81
CA SER A 291 -1.15 16.25 21.24
C SER A 291 0.18 16.99 21.46
N ASP A 292 0.36 17.58 22.64
CA ASP A 292 1.63 18.21 23.03
C ASP A 292 2.80 17.23 22.89
N LYS A 293 2.58 15.96 23.17
CA LYS A 293 3.56 14.90 22.98
C LYS A 293 3.94 14.73 21.50
N ALA A 294 2.98 14.70 20.60
CA ALA A 294 3.22 14.58 19.17
C ALA A 294 3.93 15.82 18.60
N ILE A 295 3.58 17.02 19.09
CA ILE A 295 4.25 18.28 18.72
C ILE A 295 5.71 18.25 19.18
N SER A 296 5.97 17.87 20.43
CA SER A 296 7.32 17.77 20.97
C SER A 296 8.15 16.75 20.20
N LEU A 297 7.60 15.57 19.92
CA LEU A 297 8.27 14.53 19.17
C LEU A 297 8.53 14.95 17.71
N SER A 298 7.58 15.64 17.07
CA SER A 298 7.78 16.18 15.72
C SER A 298 8.92 17.22 15.67
N THR A 299 9.07 18.04 16.71
CA THR A 299 10.17 19.00 16.83
C THR A 299 11.51 18.31 16.93
N GLU A 300 11.61 17.22 17.71
CA GLU A 300 12.83 16.44 17.83
C GLU A 300 13.16 15.71 16.53
N VAL A 301 12.15 15.12 15.85
CA VAL A 301 12.31 14.54 14.51
C VAL A 301 12.87 15.57 13.54
N MET A 302 12.31 16.79 13.52
CA MET A 302 12.78 17.86 12.65
C MET A 302 14.23 18.24 12.91
N ARG A 303 14.58 18.43 14.19
CA ARG A 303 15.95 18.76 14.61
C ARG A 303 16.96 17.73 14.12
N ARG A 304 16.62 16.44 14.18
CA ARG A 304 17.48 15.33 13.75
C ARG A 304 17.51 15.16 12.24
N MET A 305 16.39 15.29 11.57
CA MET A 305 16.31 15.10 10.12
C MET A 305 16.93 16.26 9.34
N GLN A 306 16.89 17.49 9.89
CA GLN A 306 17.50 18.69 9.30
C GLN A 306 18.97 18.89 9.66
N ASP A 307 19.61 17.95 10.35
CA ASP A 307 21.05 17.98 10.55
C ASP A 307 21.79 18.05 9.21
N PRO A 308 22.77 18.96 9.02
CA PRO A 308 23.42 19.16 7.72
C PRO A 308 24.11 17.92 7.15
N VAL A 309 24.72 17.08 8.02
CA VAL A 309 25.38 15.84 7.57
C VAL A 309 24.36 14.83 7.11
N ARG A 310 23.28 14.70 7.87
CA ARG A 310 22.17 13.81 7.52
C ARG A 310 21.45 14.27 6.26
N MET A 311 21.22 15.56 6.10
CA MET A 311 20.59 16.15 4.93
C MET A 311 21.40 15.88 3.67
N GLU A 312 22.74 16.05 3.74
CA GLU A 312 23.64 15.73 2.62
C GLU A 312 23.63 14.23 2.31
N ALA A 313 23.62 13.36 3.31
CA ALA A 313 23.52 11.93 3.09
C ALA A 313 22.20 11.54 2.43
N THR A 314 21.08 12.12 2.87
CA THR A 314 19.77 11.91 2.24
C THR A 314 19.76 12.44 0.80
N ARG A 315 20.39 13.59 0.56
CA ARG A 315 20.57 14.14 -0.79
C ARG A 315 21.34 13.17 -1.70
N GLN A 316 22.47 12.63 -1.25
CA GLN A 316 23.24 11.65 -2.00
C GLN A 316 22.43 10.37 -2.26
N GLN A 317 21.68 9.91 -1.28
CA GLN A 317 20.80 8.79 -1.45
C GLN A 317 19.76 9.05 -2.56
N ARG A 318 19.09 10.22 -2.57
CA ARG A 318 18.09 10.58 -3.58
C ARG A 318 18.68 10.71 -4.97
N ILE A 319 19.89 11.25 -5.09
CA ILE A 319 20.62 11.28 -6.36
C ILE A 319 20.91 9.85 -6.84
N SER A 320 21.41 9.01 -5.95
CA SER A 320 21.78 7.63 -6.27
C SER A 320 20.61 6.72 -6.62
N CYS A 321 19.53 6.74 -5.81
CA CYS A 321 18.38 5.84 -6.00
C CYS A 321 17.39 6.31 -7.06
N CYS A 322 17.32 7.61 -7.29
CA CYS A 322 16.18 8.20 -7.98
C CYS A 322 16.57 9.17 -9.09
N ASP A 323 17.87 9.34 -9.33
CA ASP A 323 18.41 10.26 -10.33
C ASP A 323 17.82 11.68 -10.24
N MET A 324 17.81 12.24 -9.02
CA MET A 324 17.11 13.49 -8.74
C MET A 324 17.74 14.72 -9.39
N LEU A 325 18.92 14.60 -10.03
CA LEU A 325 19.58 15.70 -10.73
C LEU A 325 19.28 15.71 -12.23
N ASP A 326 19.52 14.61 -12.92
CA ASP A 326 19.47 14.56 -14.37
C ASP A 326 18.15 14.00 -14.91
N LEU A 327 17.36 13.37 -14.03
CA LEU A 327 16.02 12.89 -14.33
C LEU A 327 15.93 12.11 -15.64
N GLU A 328 16.81 11.10 -15.82
CA GLU A 328 16.74 10.23 -16.99
C GLU A 328 15.44 9.41 -16.92
N MET A 329 14.42 9.84 -17.65
CA MET A 329 13.08 9.24 -17.59
C MET A 329 13.07 7.82 -18.15
N ASP A 330 12.36 6.94 -17.47
CA ASP A 330 12.06 5.59 -17.95
C ASP A 330 10.77 5.60 -18.78
N PRO A 331 10.81 5.17 -20.06
CA PRO A 331 9.63 5.18 -20.92
C PRO A 331 8.45 4.34 -20.36
N ASN A 332 8.73 3.24 -19.66
CA ASN A 332 7.69 2.42 -19.08
C ASN A 332 7.03 3.11 -17.89
N MET A 333 7.83 3.82 -17.06
CA MET A 333 7.28 4.61 -15.96
C MET A 333 6.44 5.77 -16.48
N VAL A 334 6.85 6.45 -17.53
CA VAL A 334 6.03 7.49 -18.20
C VAL A 334 4.75 6.89 -18.78
N ALA A 335 4.83 5.73 -19.41
CA ALA A 335 3.63 5.01 -19.88
C ALA A 335 2.70 4.62 -18.72
N ASN A 336 3.22 4.24 -17.56
CA ASN A 336 2.43 3.97 -16.36
C ASN A 336 1.72 5.23 -15.84
N VAL A 337 2.36 6.41 -15.89
CA VAL A 337 1.73 7.70 -15.59
C VAL A 337 0.54 7.94 -16.52
N ILE A 338 0.73 7.79 -17.83
CA ILE A 338 -0.33 7.95 -18.84
C ILE A 338 -1.51 7.00 -18.55
N GLN A 339 -1.24 5.72 -18.26
CA GLN A 339 -2.28 4.76 -17.96
C GLN A 339 -2.99 5.06 -16.63
N THR A 340 -2.26 5.51 -15.61
CA THR A 340 -2.84 5.96 -14.33
C THR A 340 -3.84 7.07 -14.56
N ILE A 341 -3.48 8.08 -15.34
CA ILE A 341 -4.36 9.21 -15.69
C ILE A 341 -5.59 8.72 -16.47
N ARG A 342 -5.43 7.83 -17.44
CA ARG A 342 -6.55 7.26 -18.20
C ARG A 342 -7.53 6.49 -17.30
N TYR A 343 -7.05 5.74 -16.31
CA TYR A 343 -7.91 5.13 -15.31
C TYR A 343 -8.62 6.19 -14.44
N ALA A 344 -7.93 7.25 -14.05
CA ALA A 344 -8.55 8.36 -13.34
C ALA A 344 -9.65 9.03 -14.19
N GLN A 345 -9.41 9.28 -15.47
CA GLN A 345 -10.39 9.82 -16.42
C GLN A 345 -11.61 8.91 -16.64
N SER A 346 -11.48 7.61 -16.38
CA SER A 346 -12.62 6.68 -16.48
C SER A 346 -13.59 6.76 -15.30
N ILE A 347 -13.20 7.41 -14.20
CA ILE A 347 -14.00 7.51 -12.97
C ILE A 347 -14.37 8.93 -12.57
N ALA A 348 -13.64 9.93 -13.05
CA ALA A 348 -13.81 11.32 -12.67
C ALA A 348 -14.20 12.20 -13.89
N ASN A 349 -14.91 13.27 -13.61
CA ASN A 349 -15.27 14.26 -14.63
C ASN A 349 -14.06 15.08 -15.08
N ASP A 350 -13.18 15.41 -14.13
CA ASP A 350 -11.96 16.19 -14.36
C ASP A 350 -10.73 15.46 -13.78
N VAL A 351 -9.59 15.57 -14.48
CA VAL A 351 -8.31 15.06 -14.00
C VAL A 351 -7.23 16.10 -14.24
N ASP A 352 -6.49 16.44 -13.18
CA ASP A 352 -5.38 17.37 -13.23
C ASP A 352 -4.08 16.67 -12.81
N ILE A 353 -2.94 17.11 -13.37
CA ILE A 353 -1.62 16.80 -12.85
C ILE A 353 -1.18 17.90 -11.88
N VAL A 354 -0.64 17.53 -10.72
CA VAL A 354 0.05 18.47 -9.86
C VAL A 354 1.55 18.14 -9.79
N ILE A 355 2.38 19.18 -9.92
CA ILE A 355 3.83 19.09 -9.73
C ILE A 355 4.17 19.77 -8.41
N MET A 356 4.60 18.95 -7.45
CA MET A 356 4.84 19.35 -6.08
C MET A 356 6.22 19.99 -5.89
N PRO A 357 6.38 20.97 -4.97
CA PRO A 357 7.67 21.56 -4.66
C PRO A 357 8.67 20.56 -4.08
N LEU A 358 9.93 20.69 -4.44
CA LEU A 358 11.07 20.04 -3.79
C LEU A 358 11.88 21.06 -3.00
N ASN A 359 12.72 20.57 -2.10
CA ASN A 359 13.62 21.40 -1.32
C ASN A 359 14.77 21.91 -2.20
N GLN A 360 14.59 23.08 -2.80
CA GLN A 360 15.56 23.67 -3.73
C GLN A 360 16.86 24.16 -3.04
N ASP A 361 16.87 24.31 -1.72
CA ASP A 361 18.11 24.59 -0.97
C ASP A 361 19.04 23.38 -0.97
N ILE A 362 18.51 22.17 -1.13
CA ILE A 362 19.25 20.93 -1.01
C ILE A 362 19.46 20.28 -2.39
N VAL A 363 18.44 20.30 -3.27
CA VAL A 363 18.49 19.69 -4.60
C VAL A 363 18.09 20.69 -5.67
N THR A 364 19.02 20.98 -6.57
CA THR A 364 18.75 21.73 -7.79
C THR A 364 18.81 20.77 -8.97
N ILE A 365 17.68 20.59 -9.65
CA ILE A 365 17.60 19.78 -10.87
C ILE A 365 18.47 20.45 -11.94
N SER A 366 19.33 19.68 -12.61
CA SER A 366 20.19 20.18 -13.69
C SER A 366 19.36 20.69 -14.88
N PRO A 367 19.94 21.53 -15.76
CA PRO A 367 19.23 21.96 -16.97
C PRO A 367 18.80 20.78 -17.85
N SER A 368 19.62 19.75 -17.98
CA SER A 368 19.27 18.52 -18.70
C SER A 368 18.11 17.78 -18.01
N GLY A 369 18.12 17.71 -16.68
CA GLY A 369 17.03 17.11 -15.91
C GLY A 369 15.71 17.85 -16.07
N GLN A 370 15.75 19.19 -16.08
CA GLN A 370 14.56 20.00 -16.35
C GLN A 370 14.00 19.76 -17.75
N GLU A 371 14.88 19.67 -18.77
CA GLU A 371 14.46 19.35 -20.14
C GLU A 371 13.88 17.94 -20.24
N ASN A 372 14.51 16.94 -19.62
CA ASN A 372 14.05 15.55 -19.61
C ASN A 372 12.64 15.45 -18.97
N PHE A 373 12.44 16.12 -17.84
CA PHE A 373 11.12 16.14 -17.20
C PHE A 373 10.08 16.89 -18.03
N ALA A 374 10.41 18.06 -18.56
CA ALA A 374 9.50 18.85 -19.41
C ALA A 374 9.05 18.05 -20.64
N LYS A 375 9.95 17.30 -21.26
CA LYS A 375 9.64 16.41 -22.38
C LYS A 375 8.68 15.28 -21.98
N ALA A 376 8.94 14.62 -20.86
CA ALA A 376 8.06 13.56 -20.35
C ALA A 376 6.67 14.11 -19.96
N LEU A 377 6.61 15.27 -19.31
CA LEU A 377 5.36 15.95 -18.98
C LEU A 377 4.57 16.31 -20.24
N ALA A 378 5.23 16.86 -21.27
CA ALA A 378 4.59 17.18 -22.55
C ALA A 378 4.04 15.92 -23.24
N GLU A 379 4.75 14.78 -23.17
CA GLU A 379 4.25 13.49 -23.67
C GLU A 379 2.99 13.05 -22.92
N VAL A 380 2.99 13.14 -21.59
CA VAL A 380 1.83 12.78 -20.76
C VAL A 380 0.63 13.66 -21.10
N VAL A 381 0.81 14.99 -21.16
CA VAL A 381 -0.25 15.95 -21.50
C VAL A 381 -0.77 15.69 -22.91
N ALA A 382 0.09 15.49 -23.89
CA ALA A 382 -0.31 15.18 -25.26
C ALA A 382 -1.13 13.88 -25.38
N ALA A 383 -0.80 12.86 -24.55
CA ALA A 383 -1.48 11.58 -24.56
C ALA A 383 -2.80 11.54 -23.79
N THR A 384 -3.02 12.48 -22.87
CA THR A 384 -4.16 12.45 -21.92
C THR A 384 -5.05 13.70 -21.97
N GLY A 385 -4.53 14.82 -22.44
CA GLY A 385 -5.26 16.10 -22.54
C GLY A 385 -5.54 16.76 -21.18
N VAL A 386 -4.84 16.37 -20.10
CA VAL A 386 -5.07 16.89 -18.75
C VAL A 386 -4.39 18.24 -18.53
N ASP A 387 -4.92 19.03 -17.62
CA ASP A 387 -4.30 20.27 -17.17
C ASP A 387 -3.17 20.02 -16.18
N VAL A 388 -2.21 20.95 -16.14
CA VAL A 388 -1.05 20.86 -15.24
C VAL A 388 -1.08 22.01 -14.24
N ILE A 389 -1.08 21.66 -12.96
CA ILE A 389 -0.96 22.55 -11.83
C ILE A 389 0.49 22.53 -11.36
N ASP A 390 1.30 23.45 -11.88
CA ASP A 390 2.70 23.59 -11.47
C ASP A 390 2.80 24.48 -10.23
N ILE A 391 3.05 23.87 -9.07
CA ILE A 391 3.35 24.56 -7.81
C ILE A 391 4.82 24.37 -7.39
N TYR A 392 5.64 23.80 -8.27
CA TYR A 392 7.04 23.54 -8.02
C TYR A 392 7.88 24.82 -7.91
N LYS A 393 7.61 25.78 -8.76
CA LYS A 393 8.48 26.96 -8.92
C LYS A 393 8.08 28.15 -8.05
N GLU A 394 6.80 28.25 -7.64
CA GLU A 394 6.31 29.44 -6.95
C GLU A 394 5.25 29.09 -5.89
N PRO A 395 5.30 29.69 -4.72
CA PRO A 395 6.45 30.45 -4.17
C PRO A 395 7.58 29.48 -3.76
N TYR A 396 8.81 29.96 -3.82
CA TYR A 396 9.96 29.23 -3.29
C TYR A 396 9.73 28.82 -1.83
N LEU A 397 9.99 27.53 -1.53
CA LEU A 397 9.88 26.96 -0.20
C LEU A 397 11.28 26.64 0.34
N GLY A 398 11.69 27.34 1.39
CA GLY A 398 12.96 27.11 2.08
C GLY A 398 12.95 25.85 2.96
N LEU A 399 14.10 25.52 3.50
CA LEU A 399 14.35 24.34 4.34
C LEU A 399 13.34 24.18 5.48
N GLU A 400 12.81 25.26 6.04
CA GLU A 400 11.87 25.21 7.16
C GLU A 400 10.51 24.57 6.85
N TYR A 401 10.22 24.33 5.56
CA TYR A 401 9.01 23.63 5.10
C TYR A 401 9.24 22.14 4.87
N PHE A 402 10.50 21.67 4.91
CA PHE A 402 10.85 20.29 4.66
C PHE A 402 11.54 19.66 5.87
N PHE A 403 11.32 18.39 6.12
CA PHE A 403 12.08 17.65 7.11
C PHE A 403 13.24 16.85 6.48
N ASP A 404 13.23 16.66 5.18
CA ASP A 404 14.32 16.10 4.38
C ASP A 404 14.36 16.75 2.98
N VAL A 405 14.87 16.04 2.00
CA VAL A 405 15.08 16.56 0.65
C VAL A 405 13.77 16.81 -0.10
N ASP A 406 12.74 16.02 0.17
CA ASP A 406 11.49 16.01 -0.60
C ASP A 406 10.21 15.93 0.25
N HIS A 407 10.30 15.64 1.54
CA HIS A 407 9.12 15.54 2.39
C HIS A 407 8.87 16.80 3.23
N TYR A 408 7.61 17.17 3.31
CA TYR A 408 7.18 18.37 4.02
C TYR A 408 7.05 18.16 5.53
N THR A 409 7.34 19.23 6.28
CA THR A 409 7.09 19.23 7.73
C THR A 409 5.60 19.02 8.01
N PHE A 410 5.30 18.30 9.11
CA PHE A 410 3.93 17.83 9.41
C PHE A 410 2.89 18.94 9.55
N PHE A 411 3.29 20.12 9.99
CA PHE A 411 2.39 21.25 10.19
C PHE A 411 2.66 22.36 9.18
N LYS A 412 3.84 22.98 9.23
CA LYS A 412 4.16 24.17 8.43
C LYS A 412 4.24 23.86 6.93
N GLY A 413 5.00 22.84 6.54
CA GLY A 413 5.21 22.49 5.14
C GLY A 413 3.92 21.98 4.49
N ARG A 414 3.24 21.04 5.15
CA ARG A 414 1.96 20.52 4.68
C ARG A 414 0.91 21.61 4.50
N SER A 415 0.76 22.45 5.53
CA SER A 415 -0.21 23.56 5.47
C SER A 415 0.07 24.51 4.31
N LYS A 416 1.35 24.85 4.09
CA LYS A 416 1.75 25.74 3.00
C LYS A 416 1.44 25.14 1.62
N VAL A 417 1.84 23.88 1.40
CA VAL A 417 1.65 23.20 0.12
C VAL A 417 0.17 22.95 -0.16
N THR A 418 -0.61 22.54 0.85
CA THR A 418 -2.06 22.40 0.71
C THR A 418 -2.71 23.73 0.29
N SER A 419 -2.30 24.85 0.91
CA SER A 419 -2.81 26.18 0.51
C SER A 419 -2.43 26.53 -0.94
N MET A 420 -1.20 26.25 -1.35
CA MET A 420 -0.77 26.48 -2.73
C MET A 420 -1.60 25.69 -3.74
N MET A 421 -1.96 24.43 -3.41
CA MET A 421 -2.86 23.63 -4.23
C MET A 421 -4.25 24.26 -4.26
N ALA A 422 -4.82 24.59 -3.10
CA ALA A 422 -6.17 25.17 -3.01
C ALA A 422 -6.28 26.51 -3.77
N ASP A 423 -5.27 27.37 -3.68
CA ASP A 423 -5.25 28.67 -4.36
C ASP A 423 -5.41 28.54 -5.88
N LYS A 424 -4.89 27.44 -6.48
CA LYS A 424 -5.06 27.20 -7.92
C LYS A 424 -6.51 26.92 -8.33
N TYR A 425 -7.31 26.43 -7.40
CA TYR A 425 -8.74 26.18 -7.63
C TYR A 425 -9.64 27.33 -7.18
N VAL A 426 -9.16 28.20 -6.28
CA VAL A 426 -9.92 29.36 -5.79
C VAL A 426 -9.89 30.51 -6.80
N MET A 427 -8.72 30.80 -7.38
CA MET A 427 -8.59 31.88 -8.35
C MET A 427 -9.18 31.43 -9.69
N PRO A 428 -10.16 32.15 -10.27
CA PRO A 428 -10.48 31.93 -11.66
C PRO A 428 -9.21 32.15 -12.47
N SER A 429 -8.92 31.26 -13.40
CA SER A 429 -7.81 31.47 -14.36
C SER A 429 -8.03 32.86 -14.99
N ALA A 430 -7.09 33.79 -14.70
CA ALA A 430 -7.24 35.20 -15.11
C ALA A 430 -7.21 35.39 -16.65
N ASP A 431 -6.93 34.30 -17.36
CA ASP A 431 -7.02 34.22 -18.82
C ASP A 431 -7.50 32.83 -19.22
N GLY A 432 -8.50 32.78 -20.09
CA GLY A 432 -8.94 31.58 -20.78
C GLY A 432 -7.90 31.03 -21.77
N SER A 433 -6.62 31.19 -21.48
CA SER A 433 -5.50 30.62 -22.20
C SER A 433 -5.08 29.34 -21.46
N GLN A 434 -5.42 28.22 -22.02
CA GLN A 434 -4.73 26.96 -21.77
C GLN A 434 -3.23 27.24 -21.67
N VAL A 435 -2.61 26.90 -20.53
CA VAL A 435 -1.15 27.00 -20.37
C VAL A 435 -0.52 25.91 -21.25
N THR A 436 -0.51 26.15 -22.56
CA THR A 436 0.25 25.36 -23.54
C THR A 436 1.64 25.95 -23.79
N ASP A 437 2.01 27.04 -23.10
CA ASP A 437 3.35 27.60 -23.22
C ASP A 437 4.27 27.07 -22.10
N VAL A 438 4.75 25.84 -22.28
CA VAL A 438 6.02 25.43 -21.69
C VAL A 438 7.12 26.14 -22.47
N SER A 439 7.21 27.48 -22.33
CA SER A 439 8.33 28.23 -22.88
C SER A 439 9.58 27.87 -22.09
N VAL A 440 10.39 27.01 -22.67
CA VAL A 440 11.79 26.86 -22.33
C VAL A 440 12.45 28.19 -22.65
N THR A 441 12.45 29.12 -21.71
CA THR A 441 13.29 30.32 -21.82
C THR A 441 14.73 29.89 -21.51
N HIS A 442 15.55 30.00 -22.53
CA HIS A 442 17.01 29.81 -22.53
C HIS A 442 17.76 30.72 -21.53
#